data_8104c94e62b323c75f34ad434ffa1f20
#
_entry.id   8104c94e62b323c75f34ad434ffa1f20
#
_cell.length_a   1.000
_cell.length_b   1.000
_cell.length_c   1.000
_cell.angle_alpha   90.00
_cell.angle_beta   90.00
_cell.angle_gamma   90.00
#
_symmetry.space_group_name_H-M   'P 1'
#
loop_
_entity.id
_entity.type
_entity.pdbx_description
1 polymer ?
#
loop_
_entity_poly.entity_id
_entity_poly.type
_entity_poly.pdbx_seq_one_letter_code
_entity_poly.pdbx_strand_id
1 'polypeptide(L)'
;MLNALFDTQITGADVELCVGKRPIRLRDLGQKTVMLECWHTPSGSEEPLLGAFARLLRGTASEAVPGDWARIAIHAALLIASLGELRRAGVLEPGQPADFCAVSGNLGEVMSGWYVRQWGFPVGAVLCACNENSEMWELLHQGCLKTDGVAVPTKTPACDVSVPSGAERLLFACGGTEEVWAFRSCLELGAPYVPGQETLEAMRRGLPVYVIGQRRMERIRRGIRSNTGYVLSGYDALCYGSMQDHRASGAENRTCILLAQYAPEQ
;
A
#
# COMPACT_ATOMS: atom_id res chain seq x y z
N MET A 1 -9.66 15.50 -16.57
CA MET A 1 -8.22 15.56 -16.24
C MET A 1 -7.60 14.18 -16.08
N LEU A 2 -8.18 13.26 -15.30
CA LEU A 2 -7.66 11.87 -15.16
C LEU A 2 -7.68 11.09 -16.48
N ASN A 3 -8.70 11.22 -17.31
CA ASN A 3 -8.80 10.50 -18.61
C ASN A 3 -7.72 10.88 -19.65
N ALA A 4 -7.03 12.00 -19.47
CA ALA A 4 -5.93 12.41 -20.36
C ALA A 4 -4.56 11.84 -19.92
N LEU A 5 -4.50 11.23 -18.74
CA LEU A 5 -3.28 10.62 -18.17
C LEU A 5 -3.17 9.12 -18.46
N PHE A 6 -4.28 8.48 -18.84
CA PHE A 6 -4.35 7.02 -19.00
C PHE A 6 -4.84 6.66 -20.40
N ASP A 7 -3.97 6.05 -21.17
CA ASP A 7 -4.34 5.36 -22.42
C ASP A 7 -4.43 3.86 -22.12
N THR A 8 -5.57 3.24 -22.44
CA THR A 8 -5.90 1.88 -22.00
C THR A 8 -5.85 0.92 -23.17
N GLN A 9 -5.03 -0.12 -23.08
CA GLN A 9 -5.07 -1.26 -23.98
C GLN A 9 -5.44 -2.51 -23.20
N ILE A 10 -6.48 -3.22 -23.64
CA ILE A 10 -6.94 -4.49 -23.05
C ILE A 10 -6.38 -5.63 -23.89
N THR A 11 -5.53 -6.45 -23.30
CA THR A 11 -5.01 -7.67 -23.94
C THR A 11 -5.29 -8.88 -23.05
N GLY A 12 -6.35 -9.61 -23.38
CA GLY A 12 -6.71 -10.85 -22.64
C GLY A 12 -7.21 -10.61 -21.21
N ALA A 13 -6.77 -11.43 -20.26
CA ALA A 13 -7.13 -11.33 -18.86
C ALA A 13 -6.32 -10.24 -18.09
N ASP A 14 -5.28 -9.70 -18.73
CA ASP A 14 -4.43 -8.64 -18.15
C ASP A 14 -4.88 -7.28 -18.70
N VAL A 15 -5.04 -6.31 -17.81
CA VAL A 15 -5.35 -4.92 -18.17
C VAL A 15 -4.08 -4.10 -18.06
N GLU A 16 -3.69 -3.45 -19.15
CA GLU A 16 -2.53 -2.57 -19.19
C GLU A 16 -2.96 -1.11 -19.15
N LEU A 17 -2.48 -0.37 -18.15
CA LEU A 17 -2.66 1.06 -17.98
C LEU A 17 -1.38 1.78 -18.38
N CYS A 18 -1.46 2.74 -19.29
CA CYS A 18 -0.29 3.52 -19.67
C CYS A 18 -0.29 4.88 -18.99
N VAL A 19 0.73 5.14 -18.16
CA VAL A 19 1.01 6.47 -17.62
C VAL A 19 2.17 7.07 -18.41
N GLY A 20 1.86 7.95 -19.36
CA GLY A 20 2.87 8.62 -20.18
C GLY A 20 3.81 7.67 -20.94
N LYS A 21 3.32 6.66 -21.62
CA LYS A 21 4.05 5.58 -22.36
C LYS A 21 4.63 4.46 -21.46
N ARG A 22 4.22 4.34 -20.20
CA ARG A 22 4.68 3.27 -19.32
C ARG A 22 3.52 2.37 -18.95
N PRO A 23 3.60 1.08 -19.23
CA PRO A 23 2.55 0.16 -18.90
C PRO A 23 2.52 -0.09 -17.39
N ILE A 24 1.33 0.07 -16.81
CA ILE A 24 0.98 -0.45 -15.50
C ILE A 24 0.04 -1.60 -15.76
N ARG A 25 0.34 -2.75 -15.18
CA ARG A 25 -0.42 -3.97 -15.45
C ARG A 25 -1.27 -4.35 -14.26
N LEU A 26 -2.52 -4.71 -14.53
CA LEU A 26 -3.37 -5.43 -13.60
C LEU A 26 -3.33 -6.91 -13.99
N ARG A 27 -2.68 -7.71 -13.17
CA ARG A 27 -2.56 -9.15 -13.40
C ARG A 27 -3.46 -9.93 -12.45
N ASP A 28 -4.36 -10.72 -13.01
CA ASP A 28 -5.19 -11.62 -12.23
C ASP A 28 -4.38 -12.85 -11.79
N LEU A 29 -4.26 -13.05 -10.47
CA LEU A 29 -3.67 -14.25 -9.87
C LEU A 29 -4.72 -15.32 -9.51
N GLY A 30 -5.98 -15.11 -9.85
CA GLY A 30 -7.08 -15.95 -9.44
C GLY A 30 -7.54 -15.71 -8.00
N GLN A 31 -8.60 -16.41 -7.59
CA GLN A 31 -9.15 -16.31 -6.22
C GLN A 31 -9.41 -14.86 -5.77
N LYS A 32 -9.94 -14.01 -6.67
CA LYS A 32 -10.19 -12.60 -6.39
C LYS A 32 -8.94 -11.82 -5.95
N THR A 33 -7.79 -12.13 -6.51
CA THR A 33 -6.52 -11.47 -6.20
C THR A 33 -5.94 -10.86 -7.46
N VAL A 34 -5.73 -9.56 -7.45
CA VAL A 34 -5.21 -8.79 -8.57
C VAL A 34 -3.92 -8.09 -8.14
N MET A 35 -2.85 -8.27 -8.91
CA MET A 35 -1.59 -7.54 -8.74
C MET A 35 -1.63 -6.24 -9.55
N LEU A 36 -1.41 -5.12 -8.91
CA LEU A 36 -1.16 -3.83 -9.54
C LEU A 36 0.35 -3.65 -9.71
N GLU A 37 0.87 -4.02 -10.87
CA GLU A 37 2.30 -4.01 -11.18
C GLU A 37 2.76 -2.62 -11.62
N CYS A 38 3.48 -1.91 -10.76
CA CYS A 38 3.99 -0.56 -11.00
C CYS A 38 5.46 -0.53 -11.42
N TRP A 39 6.14 -1.67 -11.50
CA TRP A 39 7.59 -1.80 -11.68
C TRP A 39 8.04 -2.00 -13.14
N HIS A 40 7.14 -2.14 -14.10
CA HIS A 40 7.47 -2.31 -15.53
C HIS A 40 8.09 -1.06 -16.16
N THR A 41 9.16 -0.56 -15.60
CA THR A 41 9.94 0.51 -16.22
C THR A 41 11.22 -0.06 -16.79
N PRO A 42 11.62 0.31 -18.02
CA PRO A 42 12.84 -0.22 -18.67
C PRO A 42 14.13 -0.02 -17.88
N SER A 43 14.11 0.85 -16.87
CA SER A 43 15.29 1.23 -16.10
C SER A 43 15.29 0.74 -14.66
N GLY A 44 14.24 0.03 -14.19
CA GLY A 44 14.17 -0.45 -12.79
C GLY A 44 14.17 0.65 -11.71
N SER A 45 14.12 1.94 -12.09
CA SER A 45 14.11 3.06 -11.16
C SER A 45 12.71 3.62 -10.99
N GLU A 46 12.25 3.75 -9.75
CA GLU A 46 10.99 4.45 -9.41
C GLU A 46 11.01 5.93 -9.82
N GLU A 47 12.21 6.49 -9.90
CA GLU A 47 12.47 7.89 -10.15
C GLU A 47 11.79 8.47 -11.40
N PRO A 48 11.69 7.76 -12.53
CA PRO A 48 11.09 8.33 -13.72
C PRO A 48 9.57 8.56 -13.63
N LEU A 49 8.82 7.73 -12.87
CA LEU A 49 7.38 7.92 -12.71
C LEU A 49 7.11 9.08 -11.74
N LEU A 50 7.77 9.06 -10.59
CA LEU A 50 7.78 10.14 -9.61
C LEU A 50 8.34 11.44 -10.20
N GLY A 51 9.43 11.37 -10.97
CA GLY A 51 10.03 12.51 -11.63
C GLY A 51 9.16 13.12 -12.74
N ALA A 52 8.46 12.30 -13.53
CA ALA A 52 7.51 12.79 -14.53
C ALA A 52 6.29 13.43 -13.88
N PHE A 53 5.77 12.86 -12.80
CA PHE A 53 4.64 13.40 -12.06
C PHE A 53 5.03 14.65 -11.24
N ALA A 54 6.20 14.66 -10.62
CA ALA A 54 6.73 15.85 -9.95
C ALA A 54 6.99 17.01 -10.93
N ARG A 55 7.34 16.72 -12.20
CA ARG A 55 7.39 17.74 -13.26
C ARG A 55 6.01 18.26 -13.66
N LEU A 56 5.01 17.36 -13.73
CA LEU A 56 3.62 17.72 -14.00
C LEU A 56 3.04 18.60 -12.87
N LEU A 57 3.31 18.24 -11.63
CA LEU A 57 2.89 19.03 -10.46
C LEU A 57 3.63 20.36 -10.35
N ARG A 58 4.92 20.42 -10.70
CA ARG A 58 5.69 21.69 -10.75
C ARG A 58 5.17 22.69 -11.77
N GLY A 59 4.54 22.23 -12.84
CA GLY A 59 3.89 23.10 -13.82
C GLY A 59 2.54 23.67 -13.38
N THR A 60 1.93 23.12 -12.31
CA THR A 60 0.56 23.45 -11.90
C THR A 60 0.42 23.93 -10.44
N ALA A 61 1.43 23.77 -9.62
CA ALA A 61 1.38 24.14 -8.21
C ALA A 61 2.75 24.65 -7.72
N SER A 62 2.69 25.64 -6.84
CA SER A 62 3.77 26.22 -6.07
C SER A 62 4.80 25.19 -5.54
N GLU A 63 6.02 25.64 -5.37
CA GLU A 63 7.28 24.97 -5.06
C GLU A 63 7.32 23.99 -3.88
N ALA A 64 6.22 23.66 -3.23
CA ALA A 64 6.19 23.00 -1.94
C ALA A 64 5.28 21.76 -1.84
N VAL A 65 5.21 20.93 -2.86
CA VAL A 65 4.61 19.59 -2.63
C VAL A 65 5.70 18.68 -2.07
N PRO A 66 5.63 18.28 -0.78
CA PRO A 66 6.57 17.31 -0.21
C PRO A 66 6.60 16.04 -1.06
N GLY A 67 7.79 15.47 -1.27
CA GLY A 67 7.96 14.25 -2.09
C GLY A 67 7.03 13.11 -1.69
N ASP A 68 6.72 12.96 -0.40
CA ASP A 68 5.78 11.98 0.13
C ASP A 68 4.35 12.19 -0.35
N TRP A 69 3.89 13.44 -0.49
CA TRP A 69 2.55 13.72 -1.04
C TRP A 69 2.45 13.34 -2.51
N ALA A 70 3.51 13.60 -3.28
CA ALA A 70 3.55 13.21 -4.68
C ALA A 70 3.42 11.69 -4.83
N ARG A 71 4.13 10.93 -3.99
CA ARG A 71 4.04 9.46 -3.94
C ARG A 71 2.63 8.98 -3.60
N ILE A 72 2.04 9.52 -2.54
CA ILE A 72 0.66 9.19 -2.14
C ILE A 72 -0.33 9.50 -3.28
N ALA A 73 -0.22 10.66 -3.91
CA ALA A 73 -1.11 11.08 -4.98
C ALA A 73 -1.02 10.16 -6.20
N ILE A 74 0.18 9.72 -6.57
CA ILE A 74 0.39 8.78 -7.68
C ILE A 74 -0.29 7.44 -7.36
N HIS A 75 0.01 6.84 -6.21
CA HIS A 75 -0.58 5.55 -5.85
C HIS A 75 -2.10 5.64 -5.70
N ALA A 76 -2.63 6.75 -5.19
CA ALA A 76 -4.07 7.00 -5.14
C ALA A 76 -4.67 7.05 -6.55
N ALA A 77 -4.05 7.77 -7.48
CA ALA A 77 -4.51 7.82 -8.87
C ALA A 77 -4.47 6.45 -9.54
N LEU A 78 -3.41 5.65 -9.30
CA LEU A 78 -3.29 4.30 -9.82
C LEU A 78 -4.36 3.36 -9.26
N LEU A 79 -4.64 3.44 -7.98
CA LEU A 79 -5.69 2.65 -7.34
C LEU A 79 -7.08 3.01 -7.90
N ILE A 80 -7.39 4.31 -8.05
CA ILE A 80 -8.64 4.76 -8.63
C ILE A 80 -8.79 4.26 -10.08
N ALA A 81 -7.73 4.38 -10.87
CA ALA A 81 -7.72 3.88 -12.24
C ALA A 81 -7.92 2.36 -12.28
N SER A 82 -7.26 1.61 -11.40
CA SER A 82 -7.40 0.15 -11.28
C SER A 82 -8.82 -0.26 -10.95
N LEU A 83 -9.48 0.41 -10.02
CA LEU A 83 -10.91 0.18 -9.70
C LEU A 83 -11.79 0.41 -10.93
N GLY A 84 -11.51 1.45 -11.69
CA GLY A 84 -12.22 1.75 -12.95
C GLY A 84 -12.04 0.66 -14.02
N GLU A 85 -10.80 0.16 -14.17
CA GLU A 85 -10.50 -0.91 -15.13
C GLU A 85 -11.10 -2.25 -14.73
N LEU A 86 -10.99 -2.64 -13.46
CA LEU A 86 -11.60 -3.87 -12.96
C LEU A 86 -13.11 -3.87 -13.13
N ARG A 87 -13.75 -2.71 -12.97
CA ARG A 87 -15.17 -2.53 -13.26
C ARG A 87 -15.46 -2.66 -14.77
N ARG A 88 -14.65 -2.05 -15.63
CA ARG A 88 -14.80 -2.12 -17.08
C ARG A 88 -14.61 -3.55 -17.61
N ALA A 89 -13.71 -4.30 -17.01
CA ALA A 89 -13.45 -5.71 -17.29
C ALA A 89 -14.53 -6.67 -16.72
N GLY A 90 -15.52 -6.18 -15.98
CA GLY A 90 -16.55 -7.01 -15.35
C GLY A 90 -16.07 -7.83 -14.14
N VAL A 91 -14.88 -7.52 -13.59
CA VAL A 91 -14.35 -8.16 -12.38
C VAL A 91 -15.03 -7.59 -11.13
N LEU A 92 -15.41 -6.31 -11.18
CA LEU A 92 -16.15 -5.62 -10.12
C LEU A 92 -17.48 -5.10 -10.66
N GLU A 93 -18.55 -5.34 -9.91
CA GLU A 93 -19.85 -4.74 -10.18
C GLU A 93 -19.84 -3.23 -9.80
N PRO A 94 -20.79 -2.44 -10.37
CA PRO A 94 -20.93 -1.05 -9.99
C PRO A 94 -21.10 -0.84 -8.49
N GLY A 95 -20.19 -0.09 -7.87
CA GLY A 95 -20.21 0.18 -6.42
C GLY A 95 -19.67 -0.95 -5.55
N GLN A 96 -19.33 -2.10 -6.11
CA GLN A 96 -18.72 -3.20 -5.37
C GLN A 96 -17.33 -2.80 -4.87
N PRO A 97 -17.07 -2.87 -3.55
CA PRO A 97 -15.78 -2.52 -3.00
C PRO A 97 -14.73 -3.60 -3.27
N ALA A 98 -13.50 -3.16 -3.51
CA ALA A 98 -12.31 -4.00 -3.51
C ALA A 98 -11.42 -3.67 -2.31
N ASP A 99 -10.77 -4.67 -1.73
CA ASP A 99 -9.75 -4.45 -0.72
C ASP A 99 -8.44 -4.03 -1.40
N PHE A 100 -7.62 -3.28 -0.69
CA PHE A 100 -6.32 -2.83 -1.15
C PHE A 100 -5.25 -3.24 -0.13
N CYS A 101 -4.13 -3.78 -0.59
CA CYS A 101 -3.03 -4.16 0.28
C CYS A 101 -1.72 -3.58 -0.22
N ALA A 102 -0.99 -2.95 0.69
CA ALA A 102 0.35 -2.43 0.47
C ALA A 102 1.25 -2.74 1.67
N VAL A 103 2.56 -2.71 1.44
CA VAL A 103 3.54 -2.92 2.51
C VAL A 103 3.62 -1.73 3.46
N SER A 104 3.99 -1.98 4.71
CA SER A 104 4.10 -0.95 5.75
C SER A 104 5.14 0.12 5.38
N GLY A 105 6.38 -0.25 5.18
CA GLY A 105 7.46 0.69 4.85
C GLY A 105 7.32 2.04 5.55
N ASN A 106 7.28 3.11 4.76
CA ASN A 106 6.99 4.47 5.26
C ASN A 106 5.49 4.82 5.35
N LEU A 107 4.60 3.87 5.13
CA LEU A 107 3.12 4.01 5.05
C LEU A 107 2.59 4.85 3.88
N GLY A 108 3.41 5.36 2.98
CA GLY A 108 2.94 6.20 1.87
C GLY A 108 1.90 5.51 1.00
N GLU A 109 2.16 4.26 0.66
CA GLU A 109 1.30 3.42 -0.17
C GLU A 109 0.01 3.03 0.55
N VAL A 110 0.11 2.67 1.81
CA VAL A 110 -1.04 2.38 2.68
C VAL A 110 -1.94 3.61 2.81
N MET A 111 -1.34 4.78 3.03
CA MET A 111 -2.08 6.04 3.10
C MET A 111 -2.75 6.42 1.78
N SER A 112 -2.22 6.00 0.65
CA SER A 112 -2.90 6.19 -0.65
C SER A 112 -4.25 5.48 -0.69
N GLY A 113 -4.29 4.22 -0.27
CA GLY A 113 -5.54 3.46 -0.14
C GLY A 113 -6.50 4.06 0.89
N TRP A 114 -5.95 4.50 2.03
CA TRP A 114 -6.71 5.20 3.06
C TRP A 114 -7.43 6.42 2.51
N TYR A 115 -6.71 7.33 1.83
CA TYR A 115 -7.32 8.54 1.27
C TYR A 115 -8.33 8.24 0.17
N VAL A 116 -8.05 7.30 -0.73
CA VAL A 116 -9.00 6.89 -1.79
C VAL A 116 -10.32 6.42 -1.17
N ARG A 117 -10.26 5.65 -0.10
CA ARG A 117 -11.44 5.23 0.66
C ARG A 117 -12.16 6.42 1.31
N GLN A 118 -11.42 7.35 1.94
CA GLN A 118 -12.00 8.54 2.55
C GLN A 118 -12.67 9.48 1.52
N TRP A 119 -12.18 9.48 0.29
CA TRP A 119 -12.78 10.23 -0.82
C TRP A 119 -14.04 9.57 -1.40
N GLY A 120 -14.49 8.45 -0.82
CA GLY A 120 -15.74 7.77 -1.19
C GLY A 120 -15.63 6.81 -2.38
N PHE A 121 -14.41 6.46 -2.81
CA PHE A 121 -14.24 5.40 -3.81
C PHE A 121 -14.52 4.02 -3.16
N PRO A 122 -14.92 3.01 -3.96
CA PRO A 122 -15.31 1.70 -3.46
C PRO A 122 -14.08 0.87 -3.06
N VAL A 123 -13.40 1.33 -2.01
CA VAL A 123 -12.33 0.60 -1.31
C VAL A 123 -12.91 0.03 -0.03
N GLY A 124 -12.79 -1.27 0.15
CA GLY A 124 -13.19 -2.00 1.36
C GLY A 124 -12.17 -1.84 2.48
N ALA A 125 -11.44 -2.89 2.79
CA ALA A 125 -10.33 -2.82 3.73
C ALA A 125 -9.05 -2.29 3.05
N VAL A 126 -8.27 -1.51 3.80
CA VAL A 126 -6.91 -1.11 3.42
C VAL A 126 -5.96 -1.89 4.33
N LEU A 127 -5.29 -2.90 3.77
CA LEU A 127 -4.43 -3.81 4.52
C LEU A 127 -3.00 -3.28 4.53
N CYS A 128 -2.37 -3.31 5.70
CA CYS A 128 -0.97 -2.97 5.88
C CYS A 128 -0.17 -4.26 6.14
N ALA A 129 0.75 -4.58 5.25
CA ALA A 129 1.59 -5.77 5.32
C ALA A 129 2.95 -5.44 5.93
N CYS A 130 3.25 -5.97 7.11
CA CYS A 130 4.53 -5.83 7.80
C CYS A 130 5.39 -7.08 7.62
N ASN A 131 6.70 -6.90 7.63
CA ASN A 131 7.67 -7.97 7.86
C ASN A 131 7.90 -8.17 9.37
N GLU A 132 9.06 -8.66 9.78
CA GLU A 132 9.43 -8.82 11.20
C GLU A 132 9.50 -7.49 11.95
N ASN A 133 9.62 -6.36 11.26
CA ASN A 133 9.50 -5.02 11.83
C ASN A 133 8.00 -4.71 11.96
N SER A 134 7.45 -4.98 13.12
CA SER A 134 6.01 -5.09 13.37
C SER A 134 5.44 -3.94 14.19
N GLU A 135 6.14 -2.81 14.27
CA GLU A 135 5.78 -1.68 15.13
C GLU A 135 4.37 -1.14 14.84
N MET A 136 3.94 -1.13 13.57
CA MET A 136 2.57 -0.76 13.23
C MET A 136 1.55 -1.78 13.73
N TRP A 137 1.89 -3.05 13.73
CA TRP A 137 1.06 -4.10 14.32
C TRP A 137 1.00 -3.94 15.84
N GLU A 138 2.15 -3.69 16.49
CA GLU A 138 2.20 -3.46 17.94
C GLU A 138 1.37 -2.25 18.34
N LEU A 139 1.51 -1.12 17.61
CA LEU A 139 0.70 0.07 17.85
C LEU A 139 -0.80 -0.25 17.80
N LEU A 140 -1.26 -0.94 16.77
CA LEU A 140 -2.69 -1.18 16.61
C LEU A 140 -3.23 -2.30 17.52
N HIS A 141 -2.44 -3.32 17.85
CA HIS A 141 -2.89 -4.43 18.69
C HIS A 141 -2.63 -4.19 20.17
N GLN A 142 -1.45 -3.70 20.52
CA GLN A 142 -1.03 -3.45 21.90
C GLN A 142 -1.36 -2.01 22.37
N GLY A 143 -1.62 -1.09 21.43
CA GLY A 143 -1.91 0.31 21.75
C GLY A 143 -0.69 1.12 22.11
N CYS A 144 0.51 0.68 21.76
CA CYS A 144 1.77 1.35 22.10
C CYS A 144 2.78 1.20 20.96
N LEU A 145 3.43 2.30 20.60
CA LEU A 145 4.54 2.32 19.67
C LEU A 145 5.85 2.63 20.42
N LYS A 146 6.82 1.73 20.29
CA LYS A 146 8.17 1.99 20.76
C LYS A 146 8.87 2.92 19.77
N THR A 147 9.43 4.02 20.27
CA THR A 147 10.07 5.05 19.43
C THR A 147 11.60 4.91 19.38
N ASP A 148 12.18 4.09 20.24
CA ASP A 148 13.62 3.81 20.39
C ASP A 148 14.03 2.48 19.72
N GLY A 149 13.11 1.81 19.02
CA GLY A 149 13.37 0.55 18.37
C GLY A 149 14.41 0.65 17.23
N VAL A 150 15.18 -0.41 17.06
CA VAL A 150 16.10 -0.57 15.92
C VAL A 150 15.50 -1.58 14.97
N ALA A 151 15.35 -1.17 13.69
CA ALA A 151 14.82 -2.08 12.68
C ALA A 151 15.74 -3.30 12.49
N VAL A 152 15.12 -4.47 12.39
CA VAL A 152 15.80 -5.73 12.11
C VAL A 152 15.99 -5.88 10.61
N PRO A 153 17.21 -6.07 10.08
CA PRO A 153 17.44 -6.29 8.66
C PRO A 153 16.73 -7.55 8.15
N THR A 154 15.95 -7.40 7.07
CA THR A 154 15.22 -8.50 6.44
C THR A 154 15.50 -8.56 4.94
N LYS A 155 14.85 -9.50 4.23
CA LYS A 155 14.88 -9.55 2.75
C LYS A 155 13.95 -8.53 2.08
N THR A 156 13.28 -7.70 2.85
CA THR A 156 12.42 -6.62 2.37
C THR A 156 12.83 -5.29 2.98
N PRO A 157 14.04 -4.77 2.63
CA PRO A 157 14.66 -3.65 3.33
C PRO A 157 13.84 -2.35 3.32
N ALA A 158 12.95 -2.14 2.33
CA ALA A 158 12.06 -0.99 2.34
C ALA A 158 11.00 -1.04 3.47
N CYS A 159 10.80 -2.21 4.09
CA CYS A 159 9.94 -2.40 5.25
C CYS A 159 10.72 -2.47 6.57
N ASP A 160 12.06 -2.39 6.54
CA ASP A 160 12.91 -2.41 7.74
C ASP A 160 12.94 -1.02 8.39
N VAL A 161 11.82 -0.64 8.95
CA VAL A 161 11.56 0.68 9.52
C VAL A 161 10.95 0.49 10.90
N SER A 162 11.57 1.07 11.94
CA SER A 162 11.06 1.02 13.31
C SER A 162 9.93 2.04 13.53
N VAL A 163 10.08 3.25 13.00
CA VAL A 163 9.04 4.30 13.08
C VAL A 163 8.75 4.81 11.68
N PRO A 164 7.63 4.39 11.05
CA PRO A 164 7.27 4.86 9.72
C PRO A 164 7.03 6.37 9.68
N SER A 165 7.67 7.08 8.75
CA SER A 165 7.51 8.53 8.60
C SER A 165 6.07 8.95 8.28
N GLY A 166 5.29 8.06 7.68
CA GLY A 166 3.87 8.28 7.39
C GLY A 166 2.93 8.07 8.57
N ALA A 167 3.42 7.60 9.73
CA ALA A 167 2.60 7.42 10.93
C ALA A 167 1.90 8.73 11.37
N GLU A 168 2.59 9.87 11.26
CA GLU A 168 2.00 11.18 11.56
C GLU A 168 0.75 11.48 10.73
N ARG A 169 0.71 11.05 9.45
CA ARG A 169 -0.45 11.26 8.59
C ARG A 169 -1.64 10.43 9.02
N LEU A 170 -1.39 9.20 9.45
CA LEU A 170 -2.42 8.32 9.97
C LEU A 170 -2.96 8.87 11.30
N LEU A 171 -2.08 9.29 12.19
CA LEU A 171 -2.43 9.91 13.47
C LEU A 171 -3.24 11.19 13.27
N PHE A 172 -2.80 12.06 12.35
CA PHE A 172 -3.55 13.27 11.99
C PHE A 172 -4.94 12.94 11.45
N ALA A 173 -5.04 11.95 10.57
CA ALA A 173 -6.32 11.55 9.96
C ALA A 173 -7.30 10.96 10.97
N CYS A 174 -6.81 10.34 12.05
CA CYS A 174 -7.63 9.66 13.06
C CYS A 174 -7.86 10.47 14.33
N GLY A 175 -6.89 11.31 14.73
CA GLY A 175 -6.91 12.00 16.03
C GLY A 175 -6.54 13.49 15.96
N GLY A 176 -6.21 13.99 14.76
CA GLY A 176 -5.92 15.42 14.55
C GLY A 176 -4.53 15.86 15.01
N THR A 177 -4.38 17.16 15.14
CA THR A 177 -3.08 17.82 15.38
C THR A 177 -2.49 17.47 16.75
N GLU A 178 -3.32 17.33 17.77
CA GLU A 178 -2.88 17.06 19.14
C GLU A 178 -2.18 15.70 19.23
N GLU A 179 -2.70 14.68 18.55
CA GLU A 179 -2.08 13.35 18.48
C GLU A 179 -0.71 13.38 17.80
N VAL A 180 -0.57 14.18 16.73
CA VAL A 180 0.72 14.35 16.04
C VAL A 180 1.74 15.04 16.96
N TRP A 181 1.32 16.06 17.71
CA TRP A 181 2.21 16.72 18.69
C TRP A 181 2.65 15.79 19.80
N ALA A 182 1.72 15.01 20.37
CA ALA A 182 2.03 14.02 21.40
C ALA A 182 3.02 12.96 20.86
N PHE A 183 2.78 12.45 19.66
CA PHE A 183 3.68 11.50 19.02
C PHE A 183 5.09 12.05 18.79
N ARG A 184 5.20 13.28 18.25
CA ARG A 184 6.50 13.94 18.05
C ARG A 184 7.25 14.16 19.35
N SER A 185 6.55 14.58 20.40
CA SER A 185 7.16 14.73 21.73
C SER A 185 7.73 13.41 22.27
N CYS A 186 7.01 12.31 22.06
CA CYS A 186 7.51 10.98 22.43
C CYS A 186 8.75 10.58 21.60
N LEU A 187 8.76 10.88 20.29
CA LEU A 187 9.92 10.63 19.44
C LEU A 187 11.16 11.41 19.91
N GLU A 188 11.01 12.69 20.21
CA GLU A 188 12.12 13.53 20.70
C GLU A 188 12.69 13.05 22.04
N LEU A 189 11.85 12.50 22.89
CA LEU A 189 12.23 11.98 24.19
C LEU A 189 12.69 10.50 24.17
N GLY A 190 12.55 9.80 23.05
CA GLY A 190 12.76 8.35 23.00
C GLY A 190 11.78 7.56 23.87
N ALA A 191 10.60 8.13 24.14
CA ALA A 191 9.59 7.54 25.01
C ALA A 191 8.53 6.79 24.19
N PRO A 192 7.97 5.68 24.71
CA PRO A 192 6.88 5.00 24.05
C PRO A 192 5.68 5.93 23.82
N TYR A 193 5.09 5.86 22.64
CA TYR A 193 3.88 6.60 22.29
C TYR A 193 2.62 5.74 22.47
N VAL A 194 1.64 6.28 23.18
CA VAL A 194 0.32 5.66 23.37
C VAL A 194 -0.72 6.64 22.86
N PRO A 195 -1.44 6.31 21.74
CA PRO A 195 -2.47 7.17 21.22
C PRO A 195 -3.69 7.24 22.13
N GLY A 196 -4.48 8.31 22.00
CA GLY A 196 -5.79 8.40 22.62
C GLY A 196 -6.69 7.23 22.19
N GLN A 197 -7.58 6.79 23.07
CA GLN A 197 -8.42 5.62 22.81
C GLN A 197 -9.26 5.77 21.54
N GLU A 198 -9.88 6.91 21.29
CA GLU A 198 -10.68 7.18 20.11
C GLU A 198 -9.83 7.12 18.82
N THR A 199 -8.63 7.66 18.87
CA THR A 199 -7.64 7.62 17.77
C THR A 199 -7.24 6.20 17.46
N LEU A 200 -6.92 5.41 18.48
CA LEU A 200 -6.54 4.00 18.32
C LEU A 200 -7.69 3.17 17.73
N GLU A 201 -8.91 3.38 18.19
CA GLU A 201 -10.09 2.70 17.64
C GLU A 201 -10.37 3.11 16.19
N ALA A 202 -10.18 4.38 15.84
CA ALA A 202 -10.33 4.87 14.47
C ALA A 202 -9.29 4.22 13.53
N MET A 203 -8.04 4.13 13.98
CA MET A 203 -6.98 3.43 13.24
C MET A 203 -7.31 1.95 13.05
N ARG A 204 -7.72 1.24 14.11
CA ARG A 204 -8.08 -0.19 14.08
C ARG A 204 -9.22 -0.49 13.10
N ARG A 205 -10.25 0.34 13.06
CA ARG A 205 -11.37 0.18 12.13
C ARG A 205 -10.96 0.39 10.68
N GLY A 206 -9.98 1.24 10.44
CA GLY A 206 -9.59 1.66 9.09
C GLY A 206 -8.47 0.88 8.47
N LEU A 207 -7.60 0.27 9.29
CA LEU A 207 -6.32 -0.28 8.85
C LEU A 207 -6.00 -1.63 9.52
N PRO A 208 -6.53 -2.75 9.04
CA PRO A 208 -6.04 -4.07 9.45
C PRO A 208 -4.55 -4.24 9.11
N VAL A 209 -3.76 -4.64 10.10
CA VAL A 209 -2.31 -4.85 9.96
C VAL A 209 -1.95 -6.30 10.22
N TYR A 210 -1.12 -6.87 9.37
CA TYR A 210 -0.68 -8.26 9.45
C TYR A 210 0.84 -8.35 9.36
N VAL A 211 1.41 -9.29 10.11
CA VAL A 211 2.86 -9.56 10.13
C VAL A 211 3.15 -10.87 9.42
N ILE A 212 3.96 -10.83 8.39
CA ILE A 212 4.37 -11.99 7.62
C ILE A 212 5.87 -12.20 7.77
N GLY A 213 6.24 -13.18 8.59
CA GLY A 213 7.65 -13.50 8.80
C GLY A 213 8.31 -14.12 7.57
N GLN A 214 9.63 -13.96 7.47
CA GLN A 214 10.44 -14.31 6.30
C GLN A 214 10.25 -15.76 5.84
N ARG A 215 10.13 -16.72 6.77
CA ARG A 215 9.90 -18.13 6.41
C ARG A 215 8.57 -18.33 5.70
N ARG A 216 7.53 -17.63 6.11
CA ARG A 216 6.21 -17.69 5.48
C ARG A 216 6.23 -16.97 4.13
N MET A 217 6.84 -15.82 4.05
CA MET A 217 7.05 -15.07 2.82
C MET A 217 7.68 -15.93 1.73
N GLU A 218 8.79 -16.62 2.04
CA GLU A 218 9.46 -17.51 1.09
C GLU A 218 8.62 -18.73 0.69
N ARG A 219 7.79 -19.23 1.59
CA ARG A 219 6.84 -20.31 1.29
C ARG A 219 5.77 -19.84 0.31
N ILE A 220 5.24 -18.64 0.49
CA ILE A 220 4.26 -18.02 -0.40
C ILE A 220 4.86 -17.83 -1.79
N ARG A 221 6.06 -17.25 -1.90
CA ARG A 221 6.75 -17.06 -3.18
C ARG A 221 6.88 -18.37 -3.97
N ARG A 222 7.38 -19.41 -3.31
CA ARG A 222 7.52 -20.74 -3.94
C ARG A 222 6.18 -21.35 -4.35
N GLY A 223 5.17 -21.24 -3.50
CA GLY A 223 3.85 -21.79 -3.78
C GLY A 223 3.18 -21.11 -4.98
N ILE A 224 3.20 -19.79 -5.05
CA ILE A 224 2.63 -19.05 -6.18
C ILE A 224 3.40 -19.37 -7.47
N ARG A 225 4.73 -19.37 -7.44
CA ARG A 225 5.54 -19.73 -8.61
C ARG A 225 5.22 -21.14 -9.13
N SER A 226 5.08 -22.11 -8.21
CA SER A 226 4.76 -23.50 -8.61
C SER A 226 3.36 -23.65 -9.20
N ASN A 227 2.38 -22.89 -8.66
CA ASN A 227 0.99 -23.07 -9.05
C ASN A 227 0.58 -22.23 -10.26
N THR A 228 1.19 -21.05 -10.44
CA THR A 228 0.77 -20.08 -11.47
C THR A 228 1.88 -19.72 -12.45
N GLY A 229 3.13 -20.07 -12.16
CA GLY A 229 4.31 -19.58 -12.89
C GLY A 229 4.67 -18.13 -12.57
N TYR A 230 3.85 -17.40 -11.80
CA TYR A 230 4.11 -16.01 -11.46
C TYR A 230 5.18 -15.89 -10.36
N VAL A 231 6.12 -14.97 -10.53
CA VAL A 231 7.20 -14.74 -9.57
C VAL A 231 6.86 -13.51 -8.73
N LEU A 232 6.57 -13.72 -7.46
CA LEU A 232 6.38 -12.64 -6.48
C LEU A 232 7.72 -12.09 -6.01
N SER A 233 7.83 -10.77 -5.83
CA SER A 233 8.86 -10.17 -4.98
C SER A 233 8.62 -10.53 -3.51
N GLY A 234 9.58 -10.26 -2.64
CA GLY A 234 9.39 -10.39 -1.19
C GLY A 234 8.23 -9.53 -0.69
N TYR A 235 8.13 -8.32 -1.18
CA TYR A 235 7.08 -7.35 -0.84
C TYR A 235 5.68 -7.82 -1.26
N ASP A 236 5.55 -8.36 -2.47
CA ASP A 236 4.29 -8.90 -2.97
C ASP A 236 3.82 -10.08 -2.13
N ALA A 237 4.77 -10.90 -1.68
CA ALA A 237 4.48 -12.04 -0.82
C ALA A 237 4.04 -11.62 0.59
N LEU A 238 4.53 -10.49 1.13
CA LEU A 238 4.00 -9.89 2.35
C LEU A 238 2.53 -9.48 2.14
N CYS A 239 2.23 -8.77 1.07
CA CYS A 239 0.85 -8.37 0.74
C CYS A 239 -0.06 -9.58 0.53
N TYR A 240 0.40 -10.59 -0.21
CA TYR A 240 -0.37 -11.80 -0.46
C TYR A 240 -0.68 -12.57 0.84
N GLY A 241 0.31 -12.72 1.73
CA GLY A 241 0.13 -13.34 3.04
C GLY A 241 -0.83 -12.57 3.94
N SER A 242 -0.73 -11.24 3.95
CA SER A 242 -1.64 -10.36 4.71
C SER A 242 -3.08 -10.46 4.23
N MET A 243 -3.30 -10.51 2.91
CA MET A 243 -4.62 -10.77 2.33
C MET A 243 -5.17 -12.14 2.75
N GLN A 244 -4.33 -13.20 2.74
CA GLN A 244 -4.76 -14.52 3.21
C GLN A 244 -5.21 -14.49 4.67
N ASP A 245 -4.44 -13.83 5.55
CA ASP A 245 -4.78 -13.72 6.98
C ASP A 245 -6.04 -12.90 7.20
N HIS A 246 -6.21 -11.81 6.42
CA HIS A 246 -7.43 -11.02 6.45
C HIS A 246 -8.67 -11.86 6.12
N ARG A 247 -8.61 -12.64 5.06
CA ARG A 247 -9.70 -13.55 4.69
C ARG A 247 -9.92 -14.66 5.73
N ALA A 248 -8.84 -15.19 6.30
CA ALA A 248 -8.92 -16.21 7.34
C ALA A 248 -9.49 -15.69 8.67
N SER A 249 -9.40 -14.38 8.94
CA SER A 249 -10.01 -13.75 10.12
C SER A 249 -11.53 -13.62 10.06
N GLY A 250 -12.17 -14.12 9.00
CA GLY A 250 -13.61 -14.02 8.79
C GLY A 250 -14.06 -12.75 8.06
N ALA A 251 -13.12 -11.98 7.52
CA ALA A 251 -13.44 -10.84 6.68
C ALA A 251 -14.12 -11.27 5.37
N GLU A 252 -14.91 -10.38 4.80
CA GLU A 252 -15.56 -10.62 3.53
C GLU A 252 -14.53 -10.94 2.43
N ASN A 253 -14.78 -11.99 1.66
CA ASN A 253 -13.90 -12.40 0.56
C ASN A 253 -14.11 -11.51 -0.68
N ARG A 254 -13.61 -10.28 -0.60
CA ARG A 254 -13.63 -9.31 -1.69
C ARG A 254 -12.46 -9.54 -2.66
N THR A 255 -12.59 -8.94 -3.85
CA THR A 255 -11.42 -8.77 -4.73
C THR A 255 -10.40 -7.90 -4.00
N CYS A 256 -9.14 -8.34 -3.94
CA CYS A 256 -8.07 -7.62 -3.28
C CYS A 256 -7.02 -7.19 -4.33
N ILE A 257 -6.74 -5.91 -4.37
CA ILE A 257 -5.68 -5.31 -5.19
C ILE A 257 -4.41 -5.26 -4.35
N LEU A 258 -3.38 -5.99 -4.76
CA LEU A 258 -2.07 -6.00 -4.13
C LEU A 258 -1.14 -5.05 -4.90
N LEU A 259 -0.58 -4.06 -4.23
CA LEU A 259 0.35 -3.12 -4.85
C LEU A 259 1.74 -3.76 -4.97
N ALA A 260 2.16 -4.02 -6.21
CA ALA A 260 3.49 -4.51 -6.57
C ALA A 260 4.36 -3.37 -7.09
N GLN A 261 5.26 -2.88 -6.25
CA GLN A 261 6.15 -1.76 -6.57
C GLN A 261 7.52 -2.20 -7.07
N TYR A 262 7.95 -3.36 -6.65
CA TYR A 262 9.31 -3.85 -6.87
C TYR A 262 9.30 -5.02 -7.85
N ALA A 263 10.23 -4.98 -8.80
CA ALA A 263 10.44 -6.12 -9.69
C ALA A 263 10.79 -7.37 -8.87
N PRO A 264 10.32 -8.56 -9.27
CA PRO A 264 10.73 -9.79 -8.63
C PRO A 264 12.26 -9.95 -8.74
N GLU A 265 12.90 -10.32 -7.66
CA GLU A 265 14.32 -10.74 -7.67
C GLU A 265 14.44 -12.01 -8.52
N GLN A 266 15.39 -12.00 -9.47
CA GLN A 266 15.67 -13.13 -10.36
C GLN A 266 16.27 -14.33 -9.63
#